data_dc66aa162b1df1c241449491288c29e4
#
_entry.id   dc66aa162b1df1c241449491288c29e4
#
_cell.length_a   1.000
_cell.length_b   1.000
_cell.length_c   1.000
_cell.angle_alpha   90.00
_cell.angle_beta   90.00
_cell.angle_gamma   90.00
#
_symmetry.space_group_name_H-M   'P 1'
#
loop_
_entity.id
_entity.type
_entity.pdbx_description
1 polymer ?
#
loop_
_entity_poly.entity_id
_entity_poly.type
_entity_poly.pdbx_seq_one_letter_code
_entity_poly.pdbx_strand_id
1 'polypeptide(L)'
;PLVETNDVYGGRENVLKGASCWPMRDFLHSLAENGPICRRIFTKALHYDRNFYNAKIRKVGAVLGALLMVRVDAFIKVGGYDEKMFLYGEEDLLSKKMEGIGLKTAVITGYKYKHIHSASIKKSLKSLYSRQKIREESTMYFYKNYLNINPLQQIFAKVFFAFVRLEVIIFGLL
;
A
#
# COMPACT_ATOMS: atom_id res chain seq x y z
N PRO A 1 4.55 -14.37 4.64
CA PRO A 1 3.57 -14.80 5.63
C PRO A 1 2.29 -13.98 5.53
N LEU A 2 1.15 -14.57 5.90
CA LEU A 2 -0.11 -13.86 6.02
C LEU A 2 -0.15 -13.06 7.31
N VAL A 3 -0.79 -11.88 7.28
CA VAL A 3 -0.95 -11.04 8.46
C VAL A 3 -2.21 -11.45 9.23
N GLU A 4 -2.06 -11.76 10.51
CA GLU A 4 -3.16 -11.70 11.47
C GLU A 4 -3.17 -10.33 12.12
N THR A 5 -4.20 -9.54 11.86
CA THR A 5 -4.33 -8.23 12.49
C THR A 5 -5.27 -8.31 13.68
N ASN A 6 -4.94 -7.57 14.75
CA ASN A 6 -5.84 -7.40 15.89
C ASN A 6 -7.00 -6.44 15.59
N ASP A 7 -7.01 -5.82 14.44
CA ASP A 7 -8.13 -4.99 14.00
C ASP A 7 -9.30 -5.90 13.64
N VAL A 8 -9.99 -6.34 14.67
CA VAL A 8 -11.23 -7.10 14.58
C VAL A 8 -12.31 -6.17 14.07
N TYR A 9 -12.35 -5.97 12.78
CA TYR A 9 -13.56 -5.49 12.13
C TYR A 9 -14.45 -6.69 11.88
N GLY A 10 -15.24 -7.05 12.88
CA GLY A 10 -16.32 -8.01 12.77
C GLY A 10 -15.93 -9.46 12.50
N GLY A 11 -14.77 -9.94 13.00
CA GLY A 11 -14.36 -11.35 12.88
C GLY A 11 -14.14 -11.86 11.45
N ARG A 12 -14.19 -10.98 10.46
CA ARG A 12 -13.84 -11.29 9.07
C ARG A 12 -12.42 -10.81 8.84
N GLU A 13 -11.60 -11.64 8.18
CA GLU A 13 -10.37 -11.14 7.55
C GLU A 13 -10.75 -9.93 6.72
N ASN A 14 -10.41 -8.76 7.24
CA ASN A 14 -10.80 -7.54 6.57
C ASN A 14 -9.84 -7.33 5.41
N VAL A 15 -10.26 -7.74 4.23
CA VAL A 15 -9.53 -7.58 2.97
C VAL A 15 -9.05 -6.14 2.78
N LEU A 16 -9.76 -5.17 3.38
CA LEU A 16 -9.41 -3.74 3.33
C LEU A 16 -8.31 -3.33 4.33
N LYS A 17 -8.09 -4.11 5.39
CA LYS A 17 -7.17 -3.72 6.47
C LYS A 17 -6.10 -4.76 6.79
N GLY A 18 -6.21 -5.97 6.28
CA GLY A 18 -5.35 -7.09 6.64
C GLY A 18 -4.67 -7.79 5.46
N ALA A 19 -4.74 -7.19 4.27
CA ALA A 19 -4.03 -7.76 3.14
C ALA A 19 -2.53 -7.72 3.41
N SER A 20 -1.92 -8.89 3.51
CA SER A 20 -0.47 -9.04 3.62
C SER A 20 0.25 -8.80 2.29
N CYS A 21 -0.49 -8.73 1.21
CA CYS A 21 0.00 -8.51 -0.13
C CYS A 21 -1.13 -8.03 -1.05
N TRP A 22 -0.75 -7.40 -2.16
CA TRP A 22 -1.68 -6.88 -3.16
C TRP A 22 -1.07 -6.95 -4.57
N PRO A 23 -1.91 -6.84 -5.64
CA PRO A 23 -1.42 -6.71 -7.00
C PRO A 23 -0.57 -5.45 -7.18
N MET A 24 0.40 -5.49 -8.10
CA MET A 24 1.09 -4.26 -8.50
C MET A 24 0.05 -3.29 -9.06
N ARG A 25 0.02 -2.08 -8.52
CA ARG A 25 -0.96 -1.08 -8.86
C ARG A 25 -0.46 -0.18 -9.98
N ASP A 26 -1.26 -0.04 -11.02
CA ASP A 26 -1.12 1.05 -11.98
C ASP A 26 -1.61 2.38 -11.36
N PHE A 27 -1.59 3.45 -12.13
CA PHE A 27 -1.99 4.77 -11.69
C PHE A 27 -3.43 4.80 -11.14
N LEU A 28 -4.40 4.20 -11.83
CA LEU A 28 -5.82 4.26 -11.42
C LEU A 28 -6.10 3.41 -10.18
N HIS A 29 -5.54 2.20 -10.12
CA HIS A 29 -5.67 1.33 -8.95
C HIS A 29 -5.02 1.96 -7.72
N SER A 30 -3.82 2.51 -7.86
CA SER A 30 -3.14 3.19 -6.77
C SER A 30 -3.90 4.45 -6.32
N LEU A 31 -4.49 5.19 -7.25
CA LEU A 31 -5.31 6.36 -6.94
C LEU A 31 -6.56 5.96 -6.13
N ALA A 32 -7.28 4.93 -6.57
CA ALA A 32 -8.48 4.42 -5.89
C ALA A 32 -8.22 3.95 -4.45
N GLU A 33 -7.01 3.45 -4.16
CA GLU A 33 -6.61 3.03 -2.81
C GLU A 33 -6.51 4.21 -1.82
N ASN A 34 -6.27 5.43 -2.32
CA ASN A 34 -6.11 6.59 -1.45
C ASN A 34 -7.41 7.12 -0.87
N GLY A 35 -8.55 6.95 -1.56
CA GLY A 35 -9.84 7.45 -1.09
C GLY A 35 -10.60 6.43 -0.24
N PRO A 36 -11.09 6.79 0.96
CA PRO A 36 -11.88 5.91 1.82
C PRO A 36 -13.10 5.30 1.10
N ILE A 37 -13.82 6.08 0.32
CA ILE A 37 -14.98 5.63 -0.47
C ILE A 37 -14.54 4.79 -1.66
N CYS A 38 -13.62 5.31 -2.48
CA CYS A 38 -13.12 4.60 -3.66
C CYS A 38 -12.53 3.24 -3.32
N ARG A 39 -11.74 3.14 -2.25
CA ARG A 39 -11.18 1.88 -1.79
C ARG A 39 -12.26 0.84 -1.46
N ARG A 40 -13.40 1.26 -0.90
CA ARG A 40 -14.53 0.35 -0.61
C ARG A 40 -15.24 -0.12 -1.89
N ILE A 41 -15.41 0.78 -2.86
CA ILE A 41 -16.07 0.46 -4.13
C ILE A 41 -15.19 -0.49 -4.95
N PHE A 42 -13.90 -0.21 -5.05
CA PHE A 42 -12.97 -0.96 -5.89
C PHE A 42 -12.22 -2.09 -5.17
N THR A 43 -12.67 -2.51 -3.98
CA THR A 43 -12.00 -3.53 -3.16
C THR A 43 -11.58 -4.78 -3.96
N LYS A 44 -12.46 -5.31 -4.82
CA LYS A 44 -12.17 -6.53 -5.59
C LYS A 44 -11.03 -6.35 -6.59
N ALA A 45 -10.90 -5.15 -7.16
CA ALA A 45 -9.82 -4.83 -8.10
C ALA A 45 -8.48 -4.56 -7.40
N LEU A 46 -8.52 -4.14 -6.13
CA LEU A 46 -7.35 -3.76 -5.35
C LEU A 46 -6.70 -4.91 -4.59
N HIS A 47 -7.40 -6.05 -4.44
CA HIS A 47 -6.96 -7.17 -3.61
C HIS A 47 -7.15 -8.51 -4.32
N TYR A 48 -6.35 -9.49 -3.92
CA TYR A 48 -6.53 -10.87 -4.35
C TYR A 48 -7.76 -11.50 -3.68
N ASP A 49 -8.42 -12.44 -4.38
CA ASP A 49 -9.52 -13.21 -3.81
C ASP A 49 -9.03 -14.26 -2.79
N ARG A 50 -9.98 -14.91 -2.08
CA ARG A 50 -9.64 -15.90 -1.07
C ARG A 50 -8.95 -17.14 -1.64
N ASN A 51 -9.31 -17.56 -2.86
CA ASN A 51 -8.75 -18.75 -3.49
C ASN A 51 -7.28 -18.57 -3.87
N PHE A 52 -6.88 -17.32 -4.07
CA PHE A 52 -5.47 -16.97 -4.32
C PHE A 52 -4.55 -17.51 -3.22
N TYR A 53 -5.00 -17.52 -1.97
CA TYR A 53 -4.19 -17.92 -0.81
C TYR A 53 -4.11 -19.42 -0.56
N ASN A 54 -4.76 -20.26 -1.38
CA ASN A 54 -4.75 -21.72 -1.22
C ASN A 54 -3.42 -22.39 -1.60
N ALA A 55 -2.55 -21.74 -2.36
CA ALA A 55 -1.22 -22.29 -2.68
C ALA A 55 -0.17 -21.80 -1.67
N LYS A 56 0.81 -22.65 -1.37
CA LYS A 56 1.88 -22.36 -0.37
C LYS A 56 2.69 -21.10 -0.67
N ILE A 57 2.93 -20.81 -1.93
CA ILE A 57 3.67 -19.61 -2.39
C ILE A 57 2.93 -19.00 -3.57
N ARG A 58 2.76 -17.70 -3.57
CA ARG A 58 2.16 -16.93 -4.66
C ARG A 58 3.02 -15.71 -5.01
N LYS A 59 3.20 -15.48 -6.31
CA LYS A 59 3.76 -14.22 -6.80
C LYS A 59 2.71 -13.12 -6.61
N VAL A 60 3.18 -11.96 -6.13
CA VAL A 60 2.34 -10.81 -5.81
C VAL A 60 2.97 -9.52 -6.32
N GLY A 61 2.21 -8.44 -6.37
CA GLY A 61 2.73 -7.13 -6.71
C GLY A 61 3.61 -6.57 -5.61
N ALA A 62 3.06 -6.49 -4.39
CA ALA A 62 3.78 -6.04 -3.21
C ALA A 62 3.34 -6.80 -1.96
N VAL A 63 4.14 -6.75 -0.90
CA VAL A 63 3.86 -7.32 0.42
C VAL A 63 3.96 -6.24 1.49
N LEU A 64 3.22 -6.42 2.58
CA LEU A 64 3.23 -5.49 3.71
C LEU A 64 4.60 -5.46 4.40
N GLY A 65 5.15 -4.26 4.61
CA GLY A 65 6.46 -4.02 5.19
C GLY A 65 6.60 -4.43 6.67
N ALA A 66 5.49 -4.74 7.35
CA ALA A 66 5.52 -5.16 8.75
C ALA A 66 6.30 -6.48 8.98
N LEU A 67 6.36 -7.37 7.98
CA LEU A 67 7.26 -8.51 7.94
C LEU A 67 7.66 -8.79 6.48
N LEU A 68 8.81 -8.29 6.11
CA LEU A 68 9.38 -8.40 4.78
C LEU A 68 10.77 -9.02 4.86
N MET A 69 11.02 -10.00 3.99
CA MET A 69 12.36 -10.59 3.80
C MET A 69 12.83 -10.27 2.39
N VAL A 70 14.02 -9.72 2.28
CA VAL A 70 14.62 -9.33 0.99
C VAL A 70 16.00 -9.94 0.87
N ARG A 71 16.38 -10.40 -0.31
CA ARG A 71 17.75 -10.79 -0.62
C ARG A 71 18.65 -9.55 -0.55
N VAL A 72 19.70 -9.61 0.24
CA VAL A 72 20.59 -8.46 0.50
C VAL A 72 21.26 -7.98 -0.80
N ASP A 73 21.74 -8.89 -1.64
CA ASP A 73 22.36 -8.56 -2.92
C ASP A 73 21.39 -7.83 -3.87
N ALA A 74 20.13 -8.27 -3.92
CA ALA A 74 19.10 -7.62 -4.71
C ALA A 74 18.72 -6.25 -4.14
N PHE A 75 18.62 -6.13 -2.81
CA PHE A 75 18.32 -4.88 -2.13
C PHE A 75 19.38 -3.81 -2.38
N ILE A 76 20.66 -4.20 -2.31
CA ILE A 76 21.80 -3.33 -2.64
C ILE A 76 21.77 -2.94 -4.12
N LYS A 77 21.53 -3.91 -5.01
CA LYS A 77 21.48 -3.68 -6.45
C LYS A 77 20.45 -2.66 -6.88
N VAL A 78 19.29 -2.61 -6.21
CA VAL A 78 18.24 -1.61 -6.50
C VAL A 78 18.40 -0.30 -5.72
N GLY A 79 19.47 -0.16 -4.93
CA GLY A 79 19.74 1.03 -4.12
C GLY A 79 18.84 1.17 -2.90
N GLY A 80 18.36 0.05 -2.33
CA GLY A 80 17.55 0.04 -1.12
C GLY A 80 16.21 0.76 -1.22
N TYR A 81 15.71 1.24 -0.08
CA TYR A 81 14.57 2.15 -0.03
C TYR A 81 14.94 3.53 -0.61
N ASP A 82 13.94 4.24 -1.09
CA ASP A 82 14.13 5.62 -1.57
C ASP A 82 13.90 6.60 -0.41
N GLU A 83 14.94 7.28 0.03
CA GLU A 83 14.91 8.20 1.17
C GLU A 83 13.99 9.40 0.96
N LYS A 84 13.62 9.70 -0.29
CA LYS A 84 12.65 10.76 -0.61
C LYS A 84 11.20 10.35 -0.31
N MET A 85 10.95 9.06 -0.08
CA MET A 85 9.66 8.55 0.33
C MET A 85 9.66 8.32 1.85
N PHE A 86 9.13 9.29 2.58
CA PHE A 86 9.20 9.30 4.05
C PHE A 86 8.30 8.24 4.70
N LEU A 87 7.07 8.06 4.20
CA LEU A 87 6.06 7.17 4.80
C LEU A 87 4.97 6.83 3.79
N TYR A 88 4.49 5.59 3.80
CA TYR A 88 3.47 5.00 2.92
C TYR A 88 3.94 4.76 1.46
N GLY A 89 3.78 3.54 1.00
CA GLY A 89 4.05 3.11 -0.37
C GLY A 89 5.48 2.66 -0.64
N GLU A 90 6.31 2.59 0.39
CA GLU A 90 7.67 2.05 0.33
C GLU A 90 7.71 0.62 -0.17
N GLU A 91 6.69 -0.17 0.10
CA GLU A 91 6.58 -1.56 -0.36
C GLU A 91 6.28 -1.64 -1.87
N ASP A 92 5.38 -0.80 -2.36
CA ASP A 92 5.07 -0.70 -3.79
C ASP A 92 6.31 -0.25 -4.57
N LEU A 93 7.02 0.74 -4.03
CA LEU A 93 8.25 1.26 -4.62
C LEU A 93 9.36 0.20 -4.67
N LEU A 94 9.63 -0.47 -3.56
CA LEU A 94 10.65 -1.52 -3.49
C LEU A 94 10.30 -2.65 -4.47
N SER A 95 9.05 -3.09 -4.49
CA SER A 95 8.58 -4.12 -5.39
C SER A 95 8.74 -3.70 -6.87
N LYS A 96 8.48 -2.43 -7.19
CA LYS A 96 8.68 -1.89 -8.53
C LYS A 96 10.15 -1.86 -8.93
N LYS A 97 11.04 -1.48 -8.03
CA LYS A 97 12.50 -1.55 -8.26
C LYS A 97 12.97 -3.00 -8.51
N MET A 98 12.47 -3.96 -7.71
CA MET A 98 12.79 -5.38 -7.88
C MET A 98 12.30 -5.92 -9.24
N GLU A 99 11.08 -5.54 -9.64
CA GLU A 99 10.54 -5.88 -10.96
C GLU A 99 11.44 -5.37 -12.09
N GLY A 100 11.97 -4.16 -11.96
CA GLY A 100 12.88 -3.54 -12.93
C GLY A 100 14.18 -4.32 -13.16
N ILE A 101 14.60 -5.15 -12.21
CA ILE A 101 15.77 -6.05 -12.36
C ILE A 101 15.37 -7.52 -12.59
N GLY A 102 14.12 -7.78 -12.97
CA GLY A 102 13.60 -9.11 -13.30
C GLY A 102 13.25 -9.98 -12.09
N LEU A 103 13.29 -9.45 -10.88
CA LEU A 103 12.90 -10.17 -9.67
C LEU A 103 11.39 -10.04 -9.41
N LYS A 104 10.84 -10.97 -8.64
CA LYS A 104 9.42 -10.98 -8.29
C LYS A 104 9.25 -11.02 -6.77
N THR A 105 8.25 -10.29 -6.30
CA THR A 105 7.77 -10.39 -4.93
C THR A 105 6.86 -11.61 -4.77
N ALA A 106 6.94 -12.27 -3.63
CA ALA A 106 6.10 -13.43 -3.35
C ALA A 106 5.64 -13.44 -1.90
N VAL A 107 4.46 -14.00 -1.66
CA VAL A 107 3.93 -14.27 -0.32
C VAL A 107 3.97 -15.77 -0.03
N ILE A 108 4.38 -16.12 1.21
CA ILE A 108 4.32 -17.48 1.74
C ILE A 108 3.06 -17.57 2.59
N THR A 109 2.07 -18.35 2.15
CA THR A 109 0.72 -18.37 2.75
C THR A 109 0.58 -19.33 3.93
N GLY A 110 1.52 -20.27 4.09
CA GLY A 110 1.47 -21.29 5.16
C GLY A 110 1.83 -20.77 6.55
N TYR A 111 2.27 -19.54 6.68
CA TYR A 111 2.66 -18.92 7.95
C TYR A 111 1.90 -17.62 8.18
N LYS A 112 1.62 -17.34 9.46
CA LYS A 112 0.93 -16.12 9.87
C LYS A 112 1.75 -15.40 10.94
N TYR A 113 1.62 -14.09 11.02
CA TYR A 113 2.17 -13.29 12.10
C TYR A 113 1.14 -12.25 12.57
N LYS A 114 1.24 -11.88 13.82
CA LYS A 114 0.37 -10.88 14.43
C LYS A 114 0.97 -9.50 14.24
N HIS A 115 0.24 -8.61 13.61
CA HIS A 115 0.65 -7.22 13.43
C HIS A 115 -0.27 -6.29 14.23
N ILE A 116 0.34 -5.52 15.17
CA ILE A 116 -0.38 -4.52 15.96
C ILE A 116 -0.29 -3.19 15.22
N HIS A 117 -1.34 -2.88 14.47
CA HIS A 117 -1.37 -1.72 13.60
C HIS A 117 -1.20 -0.38 14.30
N SER A 118 -0.45 0.51 13.66
CA SER A 118 -0.46 1.96 13.88
C SER A 118 -0.04 2.47 15.27
N ALA A 119 0.54 1.64 16.12
CA ALA A 119 0.95 2.09 17.46
C ALA A 119 1.97 3.25 17.40
N SER A 120 2.96 3.17 16.51
CA SER A 120 3.99 4.20 16.34
C SER A 120 3.48 5.43 15.59
N ILE A 121 2.75 5.22 14.48
CA ILE A 121 2.25 6.32 13.63
C ILE A 121 1.22 7.17 14.37
N LYS A 122 0.33 6.55 15.16
CA LYS A 122 -0.67 7.28 15.96
C LYS A 122 -0.03 8.14 17.05
N LYS A 123 1.12 7.75 17.57
CA LYS A 123 1.88 8.55 18.55
C LYS A 123 2.53 9.77 17.92
N SER A 124 3.10 9.63 16.72
CA SER A 124 3.85 10.69 16.04
C SER A 124 2.97 11.64 15.23
N LEU A 125 1.91 11.12 14.62
CA LEU A 125 1.00 11.88 13.74
C LEU A 125 -0.43 11.75 14.23
N LYS A 126 -0.84 12.65 15.13
CA LYS A 126 -2.19 12.63 15.75
C LYS A 126 -3.30 12.95 14.75
N SER A 127 -3.08 13.90 13.84
CA SER A 127 -4.10 14.38 12.88
C SER A 127 -4.27 13.40 11.71
N LEU A 128 -5.52 13.04 11.40
CA LEU A 128 -5.87 12.28 10.20
C LEU A 128 -5.50 13.05 8.92
N TYR A 129 -5.72 14.35 8.93
CA TYR A 129 -5.38 15.24 7.82
C TYR A 129 -3.86 15.25 7.54
N SER A 130 -3.03 15.36 8.57
CA SER A 130 -1.57 15.34 8.41
C SER A 130 -1.09 13.99 7.85
N ARG A 131 -1.66 12.89 8.30
CA ARG A 131 -1.35 11.56 7.77
C ARG A 131 -1.76 11.41 6.30
N GLN A 132 -2.92 11.96 5.94
CA GLN A 132 -3.38 11.96 4.55
C GLN A 132 -2.46 12.79 3.66
N LYS A 133 -2.05 13.98 4.10
CA LYS A 133 -1.13 14.84 3.35
C LYS A 133 0.20 14.13 3.05
N ILE A 134 0.82 13.49 4.06
CA ILE A 134 2.06 12.73 3.87
C ILE A 134 1.85 11.58 2.87
N ARG A 135 0.72 10.87 2.97
CA ARG A 135 0.38 9.81 2.02
C ARG A 135 0.28 10.33 0.59
N GLU A 136 -0.37 11.48 0.38
CA GLU A 136 -0.50 12.09 -0.93
C GLU A 136 0.85 12.52 -1.51
N GLU A 137 1.73 13.09 -0.68
CA GLU A 137 3.09 13.48 -1.08
C GLU A 137 3.89 12.26 -1.54
N SER A 138 3.91 11.19 -0.75
CA SER A 138 4.57 9.92 -1.09
C SER A 138 3.97 9.28 -2.35
N THR A 139 2.65 9.25 -2.44
CA THR A 139 1.94 8.70 -3.61
C THR A 139 2.25 9.50 -4.87
N MET A 140 2.24 10.84 -4.79
CA MET A 140 2.57 11.69 -5.95
C MET A 140 4.04 11.53 -6.37
N TYR A 141 4.95 11.36 -5.41
CA TYR A 141 6.34 11.05 -5.68
C TYR A 141 6.48 9.73 -6.46
N PHE A 142 5.82 8.67 -5.99
CA PHE A 142 5.78 7.37 -6.66
C PHE A 142 5.21 7.47 -8.08
N TYR A 143 4.12 8.19 -8.27
CA TYR A 143 3.50 8.39 -9.58
C TYR A 143 4.46 9.03 -10.59
N LYS A 144 5.15 10.09 -10.17
CA LYS A 144 6.06 10.83 -11.06
C LYS A 144 7.30 10.04 -11.41
N ASN A 145 7.90 9.36 -10.45
CA ASN A 145 9.24 8.79 -10.61
C ASN A 145 9.24 7.30 -10.96
N TYR A 146 8.14 6.59 -10.69
CA TYR A 146 8.06 5.14 -10.90
C TYR A 146 6.93 4.69 -11.80
N LEU A 147 5.85 5.46 -11.91
CA LEU A 147 4.77 5.21 -12.88
C LEU A 147 4.84 6.13 -14.11
N ASN A 148 5.73 7.12 -14.11
CA ASN A 148 5.95 8.06 -15.23
C ASN A 148 4.64 8.70 -15.73
N ILE A 149 3.78 9.14 -14.81
CA ILE A 149 2.50 9.75 -15.18
C ILE A 149 2.68 11.07 -15.94
N ASN A 150 1.81 11.28 -16.93
CA ASN A 150 1.81 12.49 -17.71
C ASN A 150 1.22 13.70 -16.95
N PRO A 151 1.36 14.96 -17.46
CA PRO A 151 0.86 16.16 -16.78
C PRO A 151 -0.65 16.14 -16.52
N LEU A 152 -1.47 15.58 -17.41
CA LEU A 152 -2.92 15.48 -17.21
C LEU A 152 -3.25 14.55 -16.05
N GLN A 153 -2.58 13.38 -15.98
CA GLN A 153 -2.72 12.46 -14.85
C GLN A 153 -2.28 13.10 -13.53
N GLN A 154 -1.24 13.96 -13.54
CA GLN A 154 -0.81 14.69 -12.34
C GLN A 154 -1.88 15.67 -11.86
N ILE A 155 -2.51 16.42 -12.80
CA ILE A 155 -3.62 17.33 -12.48
C ILE A 155 -4.80 16.53 -11.92
N PHE A 156 -5.17 15.44 -12.59
CA PHE A 156 -6.26 14.56 -12.14
C PHE A 156 -6.01 14.02 -10.72
N ALA A 157 -4.79 13.53 -10.43
CA ALA A 157 -4.44 13.06 -9.09
C ALA A 157 -4.56 14.16 -8.03
N LYS A 158 -4.11 15.39 -8.32
CA LYS A 158 -4.21 16.51 -7.38
C LYS A 158 -5.67 16.87 -7.08
N VAL A 159 -6.54 16.88 -8.10
CA VAL A 159 -7.98 17.11 -7.92
C VAL A 159 -8.59 15.98 -7.09
N PHE A 160 -8.29 14.74 -7.42
CA PHE A 160 -8.75 13.58 -6.66
C PHE A 160 -8.33 13.64 -5.18
N PHE A 161 -7.07 13.98 -4.89
CA PHE A 161 -6.59 14.14 -3.52
C PHE A 161 -7.32 15.27 -2.77
N ALA A 162 -7.73 16.35 -3.46
CA ALA A 162 -8.55 17.37 -2.84
C ALA A 162 -9.90 16.80 -2.35
N PHE A 163 -10.56 15.95 -3.16
CA PHE A 163 -11.77 15.24 -2.74
C PHE A 163 -11.50 14.27 -1.57
N VAL A 164 -10.42 13.50 -1.63
CA VAL A 164 -10.05 12.59 -0.54
C VAL A 164 -9.81 13.34 0.77
N ARG A 165 -9.20 14.52 0.73
CA ARG A 165 -9.05 15.35 1.93
C ARG A 165 -10.40 15.78 2.52
N LEU A 166 -11.37 16.14 1.68
CA LEU A 166 -12.74 16.43 2.14
C LEU A 166 -13.37 15.19 2.78
N GLU A 167 -13.25 14.00 2.17
CA GLU A 167 -13.72 12.75 2.77
C GLU A 167 -13.10 12.53 4.16
N VAL A 168 -11.77 12.71 4.28
CA VAL A 168 -11.05 12.52 5.55
C VAL A 168 -11.50 13.50 6.62
N ILE A 169 -11.78 14.74 6.25
CA ILE A 169 -12.32 15.74 7.18
C ILE A 169 -13.72 15.33 7.66
N ILE A 170 -14.61 14.97 6.74
CA ILE A 170 -15.98 14.56 7.06
C ILE A 170 -15.98 13.32 7.97
N PHE A 171 -15.24 12.27 7.61
CA PHE A 171 -15.14 11.05 8.43
C PHE A 171 -14.33 11.23 9.72
N GLY A 172 -13.51 12.25 9.81
CA GLY A 172 -12.77 12.58 11.03
C GLY A 172 -13.57 13.43 12.02
N LEU A 173 -14.70 14.00 11.58
CA LEU A 173 -15.64 14.75 12.41
C LEU A 173 -16.81 13.88 12.92
N LEU A 174 -17.00 12.69 12.35
CA LEU A 174 -17.98 11.67 12.75
C LEU A 174 -17.36 10.61 13.66
#